data_30fef8a339886e0657dbd87192c92420
#
_entry.id   30fef8a339886e0657dbd87192c92420
#
_cell.length_a   1.000
_cell.length_b   1.000
_cell.length_c   1.000
_cell.angle_alpha   90.00
_cell.angle_beta   90.00
_cell.angle_gamma   90.00
#
_symmetry.space_group_name_H-M   'P 1'
#
loop_
_entity.id
_entity.type
_entity.pdbx_description
1 polymer ?
#
loop_
_entity_poly.entity_id
_entity_poly.type
_entity_poly.pdbx_seq_one_letter_code
_entity_poly.pdbx_strand_id
1 'polypeptide(L)'
;MATSNTVDFDLSIEELIEDAFERCGGQGRSGYDIKSARRSLNILLSEWGNRGLHFWEVANESIKLNEGQNVYRIYKDATARNSVTAKPAIKGDSVDYLYNATDILEVVYRSALTTPTDVSMSKIDRSTYQALANKDSKGTPSQYFIQRFRGYTDITIYLAPSSSTNKYLNFYYIKRIQDSGVYKNNPDAPYRFLPAMTSGLAFFLSQKIAPDRTQALKLYYEDELGRALTEDGSPSSSYITPKAYYPAVS
;
A
#
# COMPACT_ATOMS: atom_id res chain seq x y z
N MET A 1 35.89 -22.17 -4.58
CA MET A 1 34.52 -22.63 -4.87
C MET A 1 33.85 -21.56 -5.71
N ALA A 2 33.25 -21.94 -6.83
CA ALA A 2 32.50 -20.98 -7.65
C ALA A 2 31.14 -20.72 -6.99
N THR A 3 30.75 -19.46 -6.94
CA THR A 3 29.38 -19.05 -6.55
C THR A 3 28.45 -19.26 -7.73
N SER A 4 27.14 -19.31 -7.51
CA SER A 4 26.14 -19.47 -8.57
C SER A 4 26.12 -18.29 -9.56
N ASN A 5 26.63 -17.12 -9.15
CA ASN A 5 26.55 -15.84 -9.86
C ASN A 5 25.12 -15.43 -10.26
N THR A 6 24.10 -15.99 -9.60
CA THR A 6 22.69 -15.62 -9.79
C THR A 6 22.12 -15.08 -8.49
N VAL A 7 21.19 -14.14 -8.61
CA VAL A 7 20.41 -13.55 -7.50
C VAL A 7 18.90 -13.68 -7.79
N ASP A 8 18.53 -14.61 -8.66
CA ASP A 8 17.21 -14.73 -9.27
C ASP A 8 16.29 -15.69 -8.48
N PHE A 9 16.64 -15.99 -7.21
CA PHE A 9 15.78 -16.83 -6.40
C PHE A 9 14.46 -16.09 -6.11
N ASP A 10 13.39 -16.64 -6.63
CA ASP A 10 12.03 -16.19 -6.38
C ASP A 10 11.14 -17.42 -6.18
N LEU A 11 10.09 -17.27 -5.39
CA LEU A 11 9.20 -18.37 -5.06
C LEU A 11 7.87 -18.15 -5.76
N SER A 12 7.48 -19.08 -6.63
CA SER A 12 6.14 -19.06 -7.20
C SER A 12 5.09 -19.33 -6.12
N ILE A 13 3.86 -18.88 -6.35
CA ILE A 13 2.75 -19.13 -5.42
C ILE A 13 2.49 -20.64 -5.25
N GLU A 14 2.76 -21.43 -6.29
CA GLU A 14 2.64 -22.89 -6.23
C GLU A 14 3.65 -23.50 -5.25
N GLU A 15 4.93 -23.18 -5.39
CA GLU A 15 6.00 -23.64 -4.51
C GLU A 15 5.80 -23.16 -3.06
N LEU A 16 5.34 -21.93 -2.89
CA LEU A 16 5.02 -21.38 -1.57
C LEU A 16 3.87 -22.15 -0.88
N ILE A 17 2.86 -22.55 -1.65
CA ILE A 17 1.76 -23.37 -1.14
C ILE A 17 2.24 -24.77 -0.78
N GLU A 18 3.08 -25.39 -1.62
CA GLU A 18 3.64 -26.73 -1.36
C GLU A 18 4.46 -26.74 -0.08
N ASP A 19 5.42 -25.81 0.08
CA ASP A 19 6.24 -25.72 1.30
C ASP A 19 5.37 -25.46 2.55
N ALA A 20 4.34 -24.63 2.44
CA ALA A 20 3.41 -24.39 3.55
C ALA A 20 2.64 -25.66 3.97
N PHE A 21 2.23 -26.51 3.03
CA PHE A 21 1.61 -27.79 3.33
C PHE A 21 2.59 -28.77 3.98
N GLU A 22 3.82 -28.84 3.51
CA GLU A 22 4.87 -29.68 4.09
C GLU A 22 5.14 -29.30 5.54
N ARG A 23 5.21 -28.01 5.86
CA ARG A 23 5.34 -27.51 7.26
C ARG A 23 4.16 -27.92 8.14
N CYS A 24 2.97 -28.02 7.59
CA CYS A 24 1.81 -28.57 8.29
C CYS A 24 1.86 -30.10 8.47
N GLY A 25 2.80 -30.80 7.78
CA GLY A 25 2.91 -32.26 7.78
C GLY A 25 1.92 -32.94 6.83
N GLY A 26 1.42 -32.22 5.85
CA GLY A 26 0.52 -32.72 4.82
C GLY A 26 1.08 -32.46 3.43
N GLN A 27 0.38 -32.98 2.44
CA GLN A 27 0.64 -32.71 1.02
C GLN A 27 -0.63 -32.17 0.39
N GLY A 28 -0.58 -30.93 -0.09
CA GLY A 28 -1.70 -30.31 -0.82
C GLY A 28 -1.78 -30.84 -2.26
N ARG A 29 -2.47 -31.93 -2.46
CA ARG A 29 -2.60 -32.58 -3.79
C ARG A 29 -3.94 -32.37 -4.47
N SER A 30 -4.96 -31.98 -3.73
CA SER A 30 -6.29 -31.78 -4.31
C SER A 30 -6.47 -30.34 -4.79
N GLY A 31 -7.24 -30.17 -5.87
CA GLY A 31 -7.61 -28.83 -6.33
C GLY A 31 -8.40 -28.00 -5.29
N TYR A 32 -9.01 -28.66 -4.30
CA TYR A 32 -9.66 -28.02 -3.17
C TYR A 32 -8.63 -27.45 -2.19
N ASP A 33 -7.57 -28.21 -1.88
CA ASP A 33 -6.51 -27.79 -0.96
C ASP A 33 -5.79 -26.55 -1.49
N ILE A 34 -5.45 -26.57 -2.78
CA ILE A 34 -4.80 -25.45 -3.46
C ILE A 34 -5.70 -24.20 -3.44
N LYS A 35 -7.00 -24.34 -3.71
CA LYS A 35 -7.95 -23.21 -3.61
C LYS A 35 -8.08 -22.69 -2.17
N SER A 36 -8.06 -23.59 -1.19
CA SER A 36 -8.11 -23.21 0.23
C SER A 36 -6.84 -22.49 0.67
N ALA A 37 -5.68 -22.95 0.23
CA ALA A 37 -4.39 -22.32 0.49
C ALA A 37 -4.31 -20.91 -0.11
N ARG A 38 -4.69 -20.77 -1.38
CA ARG A 38 -4.74 -19.46 -2.04
C ARG A 38 -5.66 -18.46 -1.33
N ARG A 39 -6.80 -18.91 -0.82
CA ARG A 39 -7.67 -18.06 0.00
C ARG A 39 -6.99 -17.65 1.30
N SER A 40 -6.28 -18.58 1.95
CA SER A 40 -5.53 -18.30 3.17
C SER A 40 -4.38 -17.32 2.91
N LEU A 41 -3.69 -17.44 1.77
CA LEU A 41 -2.65 -16.51 1.35
C LEU A 41 -3.21 -15.08 1.15
N ASN A 42 -4.34 -14.93 0.49
CA ASN A 42 -4.98 -13.62 0.34
C ASN A 42 -5.43 -13.01 1.68
N ILE A 43 -5.81 -13.84 2.65
CA ILE A 43 -6.12 -13.39 4.01
C ILE A 43 -4.84 -12.93 4.72
N LEU A 44 -3.73 -13.66 4.58
CA LEU A 44 -2.43 -13.28 5.12
C LEU A 44 -1.95 -11.93 4.55
N LEU A 45 -2.04 -11.74 3.23
CA LEU A 45 -1.69 -10.48 2.59
C LEU A 45 -2.56 -9.31 3.10
N SER A 46 -3.85 -9.57 3.32
CA SER A 46 -4.76 -8.60 3.92
C SER A 46 -4.40 -8.29 5.39
N GLU A 47 -3.95 -9.28 6.13
CA GLU A 47 -3.46 -9.10 7.51
C GLU A 47 -2.19 -8.25 7.55
N TRP A 48 -1.28 -8.44 6.62
CA TRP A 48 -0.08 -7.61 6.50
C TRP A 48 -0.41 -6.14 6.26
N GLY A 49 -1.37 -5.86 5.38
CA GLY A 49 -1.89 -4.50 5.21
C GLY A 49 -2.45 -3.91 6.51
N ASN A 50 -3.15 -4.71 7.32
CA ASN A 50 -3.66 -4.27 8.62
C ASN A 50 -2.56 -4.06 9.68
N ARG A 51 -1.43 -4.74 9.57
CA ARG A 51 -0.25 -4.52 10.43
C ARG A 51 0.55 -3.27 10.04
N GLY A 52 0.16 -2.60 8.95
CA GLY A 52 0.84 -1.39 8.49
C GLY A 52 2.10 -1.68 7.66
N LEU A 53 2.20 -2.85 7.06
CA LEU A 53 3.27 -3.22 6.14
C LEU A 53 3.02 -2.57 4.78
N HIS A 54 3.54 -1.36 4.59
CA HIS A 54 3.32 -0.55 3.38
C HIS A 54 4.62 -0.10 2.73
N PHE A 55 5.78 -0.62 3.15
CA PHE A 55 7.08 -0.09 2.73
C PHE A 55 7.30 -0.13 1.22
N TRP A 56 6.91 -1.22 0.54
CA TRP A 56 7.02 -1.35 -0.92
C TRP A 56 5.75 -0.95 -1.67
N GLU A 57 4.71 -0.57 -0.93
CA GLU A 57 3.41 -0.21 -1.50
C GLU A 57 3.24 1.28 -1.73
N VAL A 58 4.18 2.10 -1.23
CA VAL A 58 4.11 3.54 -1.41
C VAL A 58 4.49 3.88 -2.85
N ALA A 59 3.58 4.54 -3.55
CA ALA A 59 3.78 5.03 -4.90
C ALA A 59 3.51 6.52 -5.01
N ASN A 60 4.06 7.13 -6.05
CA ASN A 60 3.86 8.53 -6.37
C ASN A 60 3.21 8.66 -7.75
N GLU A 61 2.18 9.47 -7.85
CA GLU A 61 1.48 9.74 -9.11
C GLU A 61 1.09 11.20 -9.24
N SER A 62 0.93 11.62 -10.50
CA SER A 62 0.51 12.99 -10.83
C SER A 62 -0.74 12.95 -11.70
N ILE A 63 -1.79 13.61 -11.26
CA ILE A 63 -3.02 13.76 -12.03
C ILE A 63 -3.19 15.20 -12.49
N LYS A 64 -3.69 15.36 -13.72
CA LYS A 64 -3.94 16.68 -14.30
C LYS A 64 -5.12 17.34 -13.61
N LEU A 65 -4.95 18.59 -13.24
CA LEU A 65 -6.02 19.42 -12.69
C LEU A 65 -6.85 20.03 -13.82
N ASN A 66 -8.16 20.00 -13.66
CA ASN A 66 -9.12 20.64 -14.56
C ASN A 66 -9.63 21.94 -13.96
N GLU A 67 -9.88 22.92 -14.81
CA GLU A 67 -10.39 24.22 -14.37
C GLU A 67 -11.74 24.08 -13.67
N GLY A 68 -11.86 24.65 -12.49
CA GLY A 68 -13.09 24.64 -11.69
C GLY A 68 -13.47 23.29 -11.08
N GLN A 69 -12.65 22.26 -11.23
CA GLN A 69 -12.85 20.96 -10.60
C GLN A 69 -12.17 20.95 -9.23
N ASN A 70 -12.92 20.65 -8.20
CA ASN A 70 -12.41 20.56 -6.82
C ASN A 70 -12.38 19.15 -6.24
N VAL A 71 -13.00 18.16 -6.89
CA VAL A 71 -13.03 16.76 -6.41
C VAL A 71 -12.39 15.85 -7.46
N TYR A 72 -11.39 15.08 -7.03
CA TYR A 72 -10.68 14.09 -7.83
C TYR A 72 -10.87 12.72 -7.21
N ARG A 73 -11.47 11.81 -7.97
CA ARG A 73 -11.82 10.47 -7.51
C ARG A 73 -10.81 9.44 -7.98
N ILE A 74 -10.28 8.67 -7.04
CA ILE A 74 -9.34 7.59 -7.27
C ILE A 74 -10.00 6.27 -6.89
N TYR A 75 -10.18 5.39 -7.87
CA TYR A 75 -10.78 4.08 -7.66
C TYR A 75 -9.74 3.07 -7.15
N LYS A 76 -10.18 2.20 -6.24
CA LYS A 76 -9.33 1.15 -5.64
C LYS A 76 -9.09 -0.02 -6.60
N ASP A 77 -10.06 -0.32 -7.47
CA ASP A 77 -9.96 -1.36 -8.50
C ASP A 77 -10.97 -1.13 -9.64
N ALA A 78 -10.80 -1.89 -10.73
CA ALA A 78 -11.66 -1.79 -11.90
C ALA A 78 -13.12 -2.19 -11.58
N THR A 79 -13.33 -3.14 -10.68
CA THR A 79 -14.67 -3.58 -10.26
C THR A 79 -15.38 -2.46 -9.50
N ALA A 80 -14.69 -1.80 -8.58
CA ALA A 80 -15.22 -0.64 -7.86
C ALA A 80 -15.58 0.49 -8.82
N ARG A 81 -14.73 0.77 -9.83
CA ARG A 81 -15.00 1.76 -10.86
C ARG A 81 -16.27 1.45 -11.65
N ASN A 82 -16.46 0.19 -12.04
CA ASN A 82 -17.60 -0.25 -12.85
C ASN A 82 -18.91 -0.37 -12.03
N SER A 83 -18.82 -0.57 -10.71
CA SER A 83 -19.99 -0.70 -9.82
C SER A 83 -20.62 0.63 -9.40
N VAL A 84 -19.95 1.76 -9.63
CA VAL A 84 -20.49 3.09 -9.31
C VAL A 84 -21.47 3.51 -10.39
N THR A 85 -22.74 3.23 -10.16
CA THR A 85 -23.85 3.53 -11.11
C THR A 85 -24.14 5.03 -11.21
N ALA A 86 -23.90 5.78 -10.16
CA ALA A 86 -24.05 7.23 -10.12
C ALA A 86 -22.66 7.86 -9.94
N LYS A 87 -21.97 8.12 -11.06
CA LYS A 87 -20.82 9.03 -11.02
C LYS A 87 -21.37 10.41 -10.66
N PRO A 88 -20.99 11.01 -9.52
CA PRO A 88 -21.36 12.40 -9.29
C PRO A 88 -20.85 13.18 -10.49
N ALA A 89 -21.65 14.14 -10.96
CA ALA A 89 -21.23 15.06 -12.01
C ALA A 89 -20.02 15.85 -11.48
N ILE A 90 -18.84 15.30 -11.69
CA ILE A 90 -17.57 16.01 -11.45
C ILE A 90 -17.51 17.03 -12.56
N LYS A 91 -17.49 18.29 -12.19
CA LYS A 91 -17.39 19.40 -13.13
C LYS A 91 -16.04 19.31 -13.84
N GLY A 92 -16.04 18.98 -15.13
CA GLY A 92 -14.84 18.74 -15.93
C GLY A 92 -14.76 17.31 -16.50
N ASP A 93 -13.83 17.06 -17.41
CA ASP A 93 -13.59 15.74 -17.97
C ASP A 93 -13.25 14.77 -16.84
N SER A 94 -14.18 13.88 -16.54
CA SER A 94 -14.04 12.87 -15.51
C SER A 94 -13.06 11.80 -15.97
N VAL A 95 -11.77 12.05 -15.82
CA VAL A 95 -10.77 11.01 -15.94
C VAL A 95 -10.87 10.18 -14.67
N ASP A 96 -11.34 8.95 -14.83
CA ASP A 96 -11.39 7.98 -13.75
C ASP A 96 -9.97 7.48 -13.50
N TYR A 97 -9.38 7.88 -12.39
CA TYR A 97 -8.05 7.42 -11.98
C TYR A 97 -8.15 6.06 -11.28
N LEU A 98 -7.39 5.09 -11.78
CA LEU A 98 -7.37 3.73 -11.26
C LEU A 98 -5.94 3.40 -10.79
N TYR A 99 -5.68 3.63 -9.52
CA TYR A 99 -4.35 3.42 -8.94
C TYR A 99 -4.30 2.36 -7.84
N ASN A 100 -5.38 1.63 -7.60
CA ASN A 100 -5.50 0.67 -6.49
C ASN A 100 -5.17 1.30 -5.11
N ALA A 101 -5.40 2.60 -4.96
CA ALA A 101 -5.03 3.35 -3.78
C ALA A 101 -5.88 2.96 -2.57
N THR A 102 -5.24 2.48 -1.52
CA THR A 102 -5.86 2.21 -0.22
C THR A 102 -5.95 3.48 0.60
N ASP A 103 -4.88 4.25 0.63
CA ASP A 103 -4.81 5.52 1.33
C ASP A 103 -3.92 6.54 0.59
N ILE A 104 -4.13 7.82 0.89
CA ILE A 104 -3.36 8.93 0.35
C ILE A 104 -2.61 9.59 1.50
N LEU A 105 -1.29 9.64 1.39
CA LEU A 105 -0.39 10.13 2.43
C LEU A 105 -0.24 11.64 2.33
N GLU A 106 0.35 12.11 1.25
CA GLU A 106 0.68 13.51 1.02
C GLU A 106 0.21 13.97 -0.35
N VAL A 107 -0.17 15.22 -0.44
CA VAL A 107 -0.65 15.83 -1.67
C VAL A 107 0.02 17.19 -1.84
N VAL A 108 0.60 17.43 -3.02
CA VAL A 108 1.21 18.70 -3.38
C VAL A 108 0.65 19.21 -4.71
N TYR A 109 0.59 20.52 -4.85
CA TYR A 109 0.28 21.14 -6.11
C TYR A 109 1.56 21.25 -6.94
N ARG A 110 1.53 20.78 -8.19
CA ARG A 110 2.65 20.80 -9.13
C ARG A 110 2.36 21.65 -10.34
N SER A 111 3.24 22.61 -10.65
CA SER A 111 3.02 23.58 -11.72
C SER A 111 3.29 23.01 -13.13
N ALA A 112 4.18 22.02 -13.26
CA ALA A 112 4.53 21.40 -14.54
C ALA A 112 5.09 19.99 -14.34
N LEU A 113 5.16 19.18 -15.41
CA LEU A 113 5.80 17.86 -15.36
C LEU A 113 7.29 17.92 -15.76
N THR A 114 7.65 18.77 -16.69
CA THR A 114 9.02 18.83 -17.25
C THR A 114 10.00 19.57 -16.34
N THR A 115 9.55 20.67 -15.74
CA THR A 115 10.31 21.44 -14.74
C THR A 115 9.40 21.64 -13.53
N PRO A 116 9.23 20.62 -12.71
CA PRO A 116 8.22 20.63 -11.65
C PRO A 116 8.59 21.64 -10.57
N THR A 117 7.63 22.47 -10.20
CA THR A 117 7.68 23.25 -8.97
C THR A 117 6.53 22.79 -8.09
N ASP A 118 6.87 22.19 -6.98
CA ASP A 118 5.91 21.65 -6.03
C ASP A 118 5.63 22.66 -4.92
N VAL A 119 4.36 22.89 -4.67
CA VAL A 119 3.87 23.72 -3.58
C VAL A 119 3.12 22.84 -2.60
N SER A 120 3.55 22.83 -1.36
CA SER A 120 2.89 22.06 -0.31
C SER A 120 1.47 22.55 -0.06
N MET A 121 0.57 21.59 0.16
CA MET A 121 -0.82 21.86 0.49
C MET A 121 -1.12 21.43 1.93
N SER A 122 -1.94 22.18 2.63
CA SER A 122 -2.35 21.84 3.99
C SER A 122 -3.50 20.85 3.98
N LYS A 123 -3.34 19.74 4.70
CA LYS A 123 -4.42 18.79 4.92
C LYS A 123 -5.40 19.35 5.93
N ILE A 124 -6.67 19.43 5.56
CA ILE A 124 -7.75 19.87 6.43
C ILE A 124 -8.72 18.72 6.73
N ASP A 125 -9.45 18.83 7.79
CA ASP A 125 -10.49 17.89 8.15
C ASP A 125 -11.85 18.23 7.51
N ARG A 126 -12.81 17.33 7.70
CA ARG A 126 -14.15 17.48 7.14
C ARG A 126 -14.88 18.69 7.71
N SER A 127 -14.71 19.00 8.99
CA SER A 127 -15.38 20.12 9.64
C SER A 127 -14.84 21.44 9.14
N THR A 128 -13.54 21.58 9.03
CA THR A 128 -12.88 22.75 8.45
C THR A 128 -13.31 22.97 7.00
N TYR A 129 -13.36 21.90 6.17
CA TYR A 129 -13.83 22.02 4.79
C TYR A 129 -15.30 22.48 4.74
N GLN A 130 -16.16 22.00 5.65
CA GLN A 130 -17.57 22.44 5.69
C GLN A 130 -17.72 23.90 6.09
N ALA A 131 -16.83 24.43 6.92
CA ALA A 131 -16.84 25.82 7.37
C ALA A 131 -16.41 26.82 6.28
N LEU A 132 -15.80 26.35 5.17
CA LEU A 132 -15.42 27.24 4.07
C LEU A 132 -16.65 27.81 3.38
N ALA A 133 -16.70 29.15 3.29
CA ALA A 133 -17.88 29.87 2.83
C ALA A 133 -18.19 29.66 1.34
N ASN A 134 -17.16 29.69 0.48
CA ASN A 134 -17.31 29.52 -0.96
C ASN A 134 -16.39 28.40 -1.49
N LYS A 135 -16.98 27.24 -1.72
CA LYS A 135 -16.24 26.05 -2.17
C LYS A 135 -15.90 26.08 -3.68
N ASP A 136 -16.56 26.95 -4.44
CA ASP A 136 -16.35 27.11 -5.89
C ASP A 136 -15.33 28.22 -6.24
N SER A 137 -14.70 28.83 -5.22
CA SER A 137 -13.68 29.85 -5.44
C SER A 137 -12.51 29.27 -6.25
N LYS A 138 -12.15 29.96 -7.32
CA LYS A 138 -11.04 29.56 -8.20
C LYS A 138 -9.74 30.24 -7.80
N GLY A 139 -8.65 29.48 -7.88
CA GLY A 139 -7.31 29.99 -7.55
C GLY A 139 -6.25 28.91 -7.67
N THR A 140 -5.14 29.12 -6.98
CA THR A 140 -4.12 28.09 -6.78
C THR A 140 -4.51 27.24 -5.57
N PRO A 141 -4.66 25.92 -5.73
CA PRO A 141 -4.99 25.03 -4.63
C PRO A 141 -3.98 25.15 -3.47
N SER A 142 -4.47 25.32 -2.26
CA SER A 142 -3.64 25.48 -1.05
C SER A 142 -4.00 24.50 0.05
N GLN A 143 -5.18 23.93 0.00
CA GLN A 143 -5.68 23.01 1.02
C GLN A 143 -6.31 21.79 0.33
N TYR A 144 -6.29 20.66 1.02
CA TYR A 144 -6.94 19.45 0.56
C TYR A 144 -7.59 18.68 1.70
N PHE A 145 -8.65 17.94 1.36
CA PHE A 145 -9.38 17.06 2.24
C PHE A 145 -9.52 15.69 1.57
N ILE A 146 -9.28 14.61 2.33
CA ILE A 146 -9.38 13.24 1.85
C ILE A 146 -10.61 12.57 2.45
N GLN A 147 -11.45 12.02 1.59
CA GLN A 147 -12.60 11.22 2.02
C GLN A 147 -12.50 9.81 1.45
N ARG A 148 -12.45 8.83 2.35
CA ARG A 148 -12.31 7.41 1.99
C ARG A 148 -13.68 6.76 1.92
N PHE A 149 -13.93 6.07 0.81
CA PHE A 149 -15.10 5.23 0.59
C PHE A 149 -14.67 3.77 0.36
N ARG A 150 -15.62 2.85 0.37
CA ARG A 150 -15.33 1.43 0.18
C ARG A 150 -14.60 1.14 -1.14
N GLY A 151 -15.03 1.73 -2.24
CA GLY A 151 -14.51 1.46 -3.58
C GLY A 151 -13.60 2.55 -4.16
N TYR A 152 -13.52 3.71 -3.54
CA TYR A 152 -12.76 4.85 -4.04
C TYR A 152 -12.35 5.79 -2.90
N THR A 153 -11.42 6.68 -3.20
CA THR A 153 -11.00 7.77 -2.32
C THR A 153 -11.14 9.09 -3.09
N ASP A 154 -11.81 10.06 -2.50
CA ASP A 154 -11.95 11.40 -3.06
C ASP A 154 -10.89 12.32 -2.43
N ILE A 155 -10.14 13.00 -3.28
CA ILE A 155 -9.29 14.14 -2.91
C ILE A 155 -10.08 15.40 -3.27
N THR A 156 -10.48 16.14 -2.29
CA THR A 156 -11.14 17.44 -2.47
C THR A 156 -10.14 18.54 -2.21
N ILE A 157 -9.93 19.41 -3.18
CA ILE A 157 -9.00 20.53 -3.07
C ILE A 157 -9.74 21.86 -2.88
N TYR A 158 -9.08 22.79 -2.25
CA TYR A 158 -9.51 24.17 -2.08
C TYR A 158 -8.29 25.09 -2.22
N LEU A 159 -8.29 26.05 -3.11
CA LEU A 159 -9.25 26.53 -4.10
C LEU A 159 -9.34 25.61 -5.32
N ALA A 160 -10.45 25.70 -6.07
CA ALA A 160 -10.55 25.05 -7.36
C ALA A 160 -9.56 25.67 -8.38
N PRO A 161 -8.91 24.88 -9.26
CA PRO A 161 -7.94 25.43 -10.20
C PRO A 161 -8.57 26.51 -11.10
N SER A 162 -7.86 27.62 -11.28
CA SER A 162 -8.28 28.71 -12.18
C SER A 162 -7.97 28.42 -13.65
N SER A 163 -7.16 27.40 -13.94
CA SER A 163 -6.75 26.97 -15.29
C SER A 163 -6.36 25.52 -15.26
N SER A 164 -6.48 24.83 -16.38
CA SER A 164 -6.04 23.43 -16.56
C SER A 164 -4.66 23.32 -17.22
N THR A 165 -4.04 24.43 -17.67
CA THR A 165 -2.78 24.40 -18.40
C THR A 165 -1.61 24.15 -17.46
N ASN A 166 -0.91 23.02 -17.67
CA ASN A 166 0.29 22.62 -16.91
C ASN A 166 0.12 22.63 -15.38
N LYS A 167 -1.05 22.20 -14.91
CA LYS A 167 -1.34 22.11 -13.48
C LYS A 167 -1.67 20.68 -13.11
N TYR A 168 -1.00 20.19 -12.07
CA TYR A 168 -1.10 18.80 -11.64
C TYR A 168 -1.24 18.73 -10.12
N LEU A 169 -1.88 17.67 -9.67
CA LEU A 169 -1.89 17.24 -8.28
C LEU A 169 -0.97 16.03 -8.18
N ASN A 170 0.14 16.19 -7.48
CA ASN A 170 1.06 15.10 -7.22
C ASN A 170 0.82 14.58 -5.81
N PHE A 171 0.75 13.26 -5.65
CA PHE A 171 0.44 12.66 -4.37
C PHE A 171 1.14 11.33 -4.17
N TYR A 172 1.53 11.07 -2.91
CA TYR A 172 1.96 9.76 -2.45
C TYR A 172 0.77 8.99 -1.94
N TYR A 173 0.69 7.73 -2.29
CA TYR A 173 -0.40 6.86 -1.88
C TYR A 173 0.09 5.45 -1.58
N ILE A 174 -0.68 4.73 -0.76
CA ILE A 174 -0.43 3.33 -0.46
C ILE A 174 -1.25 2.50 -1.44
N LYS A 175 -0.56 1.65 -2.21
CA LYS A 175 -1.21 0.63 -3.03
C LYS A 175 -1.75 -0.48 -2.14
N ARG A 176 -2.67 -1.24 -2.68
CA ARG A 176 -3.04 -2.52 -2.09
C ARG A 176 -2.07 -3.59 -2.58
N ILE A 177 -1.55 -4.44 -1.67
CA ILE A 177 -0.79 -5.64 -2.02
C ILE A 177 -1.60 -6.44 -3.04
N GLN A 178 -0.93 -6.90 -4.12
CA GLN A 178 -1.61 -7.70 -5.13
C GLN A 178 -2.06 -9.03 -4.53
N ASP A 179 -3.18 -9.52 -5.01
CA ASP A 179 -3.65 -10.84 -4.62
C ASP A 179 -2.79 -11.95 -5.27
N SER A 180 -2.94 -13.16 -4.78
CA SER A 180 -2.15 -14.31 -5.24
C SER A 180 -2.36 -14.70 -6.71
N GLY A 181 -3.22 -14.02 -7.45
CA GLY A 181 -3.41 -14.22 -8.90
C GLY A 181 -3.47 -15.68 -9.36
N VAL A 182 -2.64 -16.05 -10.33
CA VAL A 182 -2.50 -17.41 -10.87
C VAL A 182 -1.33 -18.11 -10.18
N TYR A 183 -1.37 -19.43 -10.05
CA TYR A 183 -0.38 -20.24 -9.31
C TYR A 183 1.08 -20.07 -9.76
N LYS A 184 1.31 -19.75 -11.02
CA LYS A 184 2.63 -19.51 -11.61
C LYS A 184 3.15 -18.08 -11.36
N ASN A 185 2.37 -17.21 -10.76
CA ASN A 185 2.80 -15.87 -10.46
C ASN A 185 3.69 -15.88 -9.23
N ASN A 186 4.57 -14.89 -9.15
CA ASN A 186 5.31 -14.61 -7.95
C ASN A 186 4.49 -13.72 -7.01
N PRO A 187 4.66 -13.82 -5.70
CA PRO A 187 3.98 -12.95 -4.76
C PRO A 187 4.51 -11.50 -4.86
N ASP A 188 3.62 -10.53 -4.68
CA ASP A 188 3.97 -9.10 -4.63
C ASP A 188 4.54 -8.76 -3.24
N ALA A 189 5.72 -9.28 -2.96
CA ALA A 189 6.42 -9.02 -1.71
C ALA A 189 7.94 -9.06 -1.93
N PRO A 190 8.71 -8.22 -1.23
CA PRO A 190 10.16 -8.29 -1.29
C PRO A 190 10.68 -9.66 -0.84
N TYR A 191 11.76 -10.09 -1.45
CA TYR A 191 12.38 -11.38 -1.22
C TYR A 191 12.60 -11.70 0.28
N ARG A 192 12.93 -10.70 1.10
CA ARG A 192 13.13 -10.85 2.56
C ARG A 192 11.87 -11.25 3.33
N PHE A 193 10.69 -11.05 2.76
CA PHE A 193 9.40 -11.43 3.36
C PHE A 193 8.94 -12.83 2.93
N LEU A 194 9.59 -13.49 1.98
CA LEU A 194 9.23 -14.84 1.55
C LEU A 194 9.22 -15.88 2.69
N PRO A 195 10.21 -15.93 3.59
CA PRO A 195 10.18 -16.86 4.73
C PRO A 195 8.97 -16.60 5.66
N ALA A 196 8.69 -15.34 5.95
CA ALA A 196 7.53 -14.95 6.76
C ALA A 196 6.21 -15.28 6.06
N MET A 197 6.13 -15.13 4.73
CA MET A 197 4.95 -15.47 3.94
C MET A 197 4.67 -16.96 3.96
N THR A 198 5.70 -17.79 3.79
CA THR A 198 5.58 -19.25 3.85
C THR A 198 5.17 -19.73 5.24
N SER A 199 5.82 -19.23 6.29
CA SER A 199 5.48 -19.55 7.68
C SER A 199 4.08 -19.07 8.06
N GLY A 200 3.69 -17.88 7.60
CA GLY A 200 2.36 -17.33 7.80
C GLY A 200 1.27 -18.14 7.09
N LEU A 201 1.52 -18.55 5.84
CA LEU A 201 0.59 -19.43 5.13
C LEU A 201 0.45 -20.78 5.82
N ALA A 202 1.56 -21.38 6.29
CA ALA A 202 1.54 -22.61 7.06
C ALA A 202 0.73 -22.45 8.37
N PHE A 203 0.89 -21.33 9.07
CA PHE A 203 0.07 -21.03 10.25
C PHE A 203 -1.43 -20.96 9.91
N PHE A 204 -1.84 -20.25 8.86
CA PHE A 204 -3.26 -20.19 8.46
C PHE A 204 -3.82 -21.53 7.99
N LEU A 205 -3.00 -22.35 7.32
CA LEU A 205 -3.40 -23.70 6.91
C LEU A 205 -3.52 -24.64 8.10
N SER A 206 -2.61 -24.57 9.07
CA SER A 206 -2.62 -25.45 10.24
C SER A 206 -3.90 -25.35 11.06
N GLN A 207 -4.53 -24.18 11.10
CA GLN A 207 -5.83 -24.01 11.75
C GLN A 207 -6.93 -24.88 11.14
N LYS A 208 -6.76 -25.33 9.90
CA LYS A 208 -7.73 -26.14 9.17
C LYS A 208 -7.37 -27.63 9.14
N ILE A 209 -6.08 -27.95 9.01
CA ILE A 209 -5.62 -29.30 8.69
C ILE A 209 -4.71 -29.91 9.77
N ALA A 210 -4.07 -29.11 10.62
CA ALA A 210 -3.13 -29.57 11.62
C ALA A 210 -3.22 -28.72 12.92
N PRO A 211 -4.34 -28.76 13.66
CA PRO A 211 -4.55 -27.91 14.85
C PRO A 211 -3.46 -28.05 15.90
N ASP A 212 -2.89 -29.25 16.03
CA ASP A 212 -1.84 -29.57 17.02
C ASP A 212 -0.55 -28.77 16.77
N ARG A 213 -0.28 -28.36 15.53
CA ARG A 213 0.92 -27.60 15.14
C ARG A 213 0.69 -26.10 15.10
N THR A 214 -0.54 -25.64 15.22
CA THR A 214 -0.91 -24.23 15.03
C THR A 214 -0.12 -23.30 15.93
N GLN A 215 0.08 -23.64 17.20
CA GLN A 215 0.80 -22.78 18.15
C GLN A 215 2.29 -22.64 17.77
N ALA A 216 2.94 -23.74 17.41
CA ALA A 216 4.34 -23.72 16.99
C ALA A 216 4.53 -22.92 15.69
N LEU A 217 3.66 -23.15 14.69
CA LEU A 217 3.72 -22.44 13.42
C LEU A 217 3.43 -20.95 13.57
N LYS A 218 2.56 -20.56 14.52
CA LYS A 218 2.35 -19.14 14.85
C LYS A 218 3.62 -18.49 15.38
N LEU A 219 4.35 -19.15 16.28
CA LEU A 219 5.61 -18.63 16.83
C LEU A 219 6.66 -18.45 15.73
N TYR A 220 6.81 -19.43 14.84
CA TYR A 220 7.72 -19.31 13.69
C TYR A 220 7.34 -18.15 12.78
N TYR A 221 6.06 -17.99 12.48
CA TYR A 221 5.57 -16.89 11.66
C TYR A 221 5.88 -15.53 12.28
N GLU A 222 5.59 -15.33 13.57
CA GLU A 222 5.83 -14.04 14.24
C GLU A 222 7.34 -13.74 14.35
N ASP A 223 8.17 -14.74 14.55
CA ASP A 223 9.64 -14.58 14.60
C ASP A 223 10.20 -14.20 13.22
N GLU A 224 9.83 -14.92 12.16
CA GLU A 224 10.26 -14.62 10.79
C GLU A 224 9.76 -13.24 10.33
N LEU A 225 8.51 -12.90 10.65
CA LEU A 225 7.97 -11.59 10.34
C LEU A 225 8.69 -10.48 11.09
N GLY A 226 8.98 -10.71 12.38
CA GLY A 226 9.75 -9.77 13.20
C GLY A 226 11.16 -9.51 12.66
N ARG A 227 11.85 -10.54 12.18
CA ARG A 227 13.15 -10.40 11.53
C ARG A 227 13.06 -9.60 10.23
N ALA A 228 12.10 -9.95 9.37
CA ALA A 228 11.89 -9.24 8.11
C ALA A 228 11.59 -7.75 8.32
N LEU A 229 10.77 -7.42 9.33
CA LEU A 229 10.46 -6.04 9.71
C LEU A 229 11.66 -5.28 10.26
N THR A 230 12.51 -5.94 11.04
CA THR A 230 13.71 -5.31 11.62
C THR A 230 14.71 -4.95 10.51
N GLU A 231 14.86 -5.80 9.51
CA GLU A 231 15.73 -5.56 8.36
C GLU A 231 15.17 -4.51 7.38
N ASP A 232 13.85 -4.45 7.25
CA ASP A 232 13.20 -3.47 6.37
C ASP A 232 13.08 -2.09 7.02
N GLY A 233 12.93 -2.05 8.34
CA GLY A 233 13.05 -0.84 9.13
C GLY A 233 14.49 -0.35 9.06
N SER A 234 14.84 0.38 7.98
CA SER A 234 16.14 1.04 7.87
C SER A 234 16.48 1.71 9.20
N PRO A 235 17.63 1.44 9.81
CA PRO A 235 18.14 2.22 10.93
C PRO A 235 18.51 3.62 10.43
N SER A 236 17.49 4.40 10.00
CA SER A 236 17.67 5.80 9.70
C SER A 236 18.01 6.49 11.01
N SER A 237 19.31 6.73 11.17
CA SER A 237 19.95 7.38 12.28
C SER A 237 20.04 6.59 13.59
N SER A 238 20.97 5.66 13.67
CA SER A 238 21.72 5.58 14.91
C SER A 238 22.54 6.89 15.04
N TYR A 239 21.93 7.94 15.56
CA TYR A 239 22.65 9.07 16.08
C TYR A 239 23.44 8.55 17.28
N ILE A 240 24.67 8.10 17.03
CA ILE A 240 25.67 7.94 18.07
C ILE A 240 26.06 9.37 18.45
N THR A 241 25.34 9.97 19.36
CA THR A 241 25.82 11.17 20.06
C THR A 241 27.00 10.70 20.92
N PRO A 242 28.25 11.07 20.60
CA PRO A 242 29.35 10.79 21.49
C PRO A 242 29.02 11.50 22.82
N LYS A 243 28.81 10.71 23.87
CA LYS A 243 28.64 11.23 25.22
C LYS A 243 30.00 11.82 25.61
N ALA A 244 30.19 13.12 25.38
CA ALA A 244 31.37 13.81 25.83
C ALA A 244 31.35 13.77 27.37
N TYR A 245 32.15 12.86 27.90
CA TYR A 245 32.39 12.81 29.35
C TYR A 245 33.39 13.93 29.66
N TYR A 246 32.90 15.05 30.10
CA TYR A 246 33.75 16.05 30.73
C TYR A 246 33.93 15.63 32.18
N PRO A 247 35.16 15.27 32.64
CA PRO A 247 35.41 15.13 34.04
C PRO A 247 35.20 16.52 34.69
N ALA A 248 34.36 16.57 35.71
CA ALA A 248 34.21 17.77 36.51
C ALA A 248 35.57 18.13 37.07
N VAL A 249 36.10 19.30 36.70
CA VAL A 249 37.28 19.88 37.32
C VAL A 249 36.84 20.41 38.67
N SER A 250 37.31 19.74 39.69
CA SER A 250 37.20 20.19 41.10
C SER A 250 38.03 21.42 41.37
#